data_335202fcc7bbc74db987234ce11610ca
#
_entry.id   335202fcc7bbc74db987234ce11610ca
#
_cell.length_a   1.000
_cell.length_b   1.000
_cell.length_c   1.000
_cell.angle_alpha   90.00
_cell.angle_beta   90.00
_cell.angle_gamma   90.00
#
_symmetry.space_group_name_H-M   'P 1'
#
loop_
_entity.id
_entity.type
_entity.pdbx_description
1 polymer ?
#
loop_
_entity_poly.entity_id
_entity_poly.type
_entity_poly.pdbx_seq_one_letter_code
_entity_poly.pdbx_strand_id
1 'polypeptide(L)'
;MKYTHVYALFLISSFHTSCGQNQTYAPPDIIRSETKDVITSQVPFSMVRNVKQDRNGDILIASYKGVFRYDGKSFTNITSAISSPSFWDVLEDRKGNLWFGTKDSGIYCCPSASLRTGGKTFLHYTTRQGLASNVAPHIYEDRAGNIWFGASRYDGKSFRNFTTKDGFPSNSIRLLLEDKTGKLWFGAQGENMFVYDGKTFTVLKTKDGKAFNNVWSIIEDKKGNIWFGDVDGLWRYDGSVFTKVSQWGASAIIEDKKGNIWTTGSVNPPGGGVWALSRYDQKSLYNKKPAVTEIMSINGTGALCGILEANDGSIWFGALGPESGVYHYDGKTITNFMSKEGQK
;
A
#
# COMPACT_ATOMS: atom_id res chain seq x y z
N MET A 1 -31.39 -67.97 -33.77
CA MET A 1 -30.34 -67.39 -32.88
C MET A 1 -29.70 -66.20 -33.56
N LYS A 2 -30.07 -64.95 -33.11
CA LYS A 2 -29.49 -63.71 -33.61
C LYS A 2 -28.56 -63.17 -32.53
N TYR A 3 -27.27 -63.05 -32.85
CA TYR A 3 -26.27 -62.45 -31.98
C TYR A 3 -26.23 -60.95 -32.25
N THR A 4 -26.55 -60.15 -31.21
CA THR A 4 -26.45 -58.71 -31.22
C THR A 4 -25.10 -58.32 -30.66
N HIS A 5 -24.23 -57.75 -31.50
CA HIS A 5 -22.93 -57.21 -31.04
C HIS A 5 -23.13 -55.80 -30.48
N VAL A 6 -22.84 -55.65 -29.19
CA VAL A 6 -22.79 -54.36 -28.53
C VAL A 6 -21.35 -53.84 -28.65
N TYR A 7 -21.15 -52.76 -29.40
CA TYR A 7 -19.88 -52.02 -29.43
C TYR A 7 -19.87 -51.01 -28.30
N ALA A 8 -19.00 -51.20 -27.31
CA ALA A 8 -18.72 -50.20 -26.30
C ALA A 8 -17.73 -49.18 -26.87
N LEU A 9 -18.19 -47.94 -27.07
CA LEU A 9 -17.32 -46.83 -27.40
C LEU A 9 -16.60 -46.39 -26.13
N PHE A 10 -15.30 -46.60 -26.05
CA PHE A 10 -14.44 -46.00 -25.06
C PHE A 10 -14.11 -44.56 -25.50
N LEU A 11 -14.75 -43.55 -24.86
CA LEU A 11 -14.34 -42.17 -24.94
C LEU A 11 -13.04 -42.00 -24.10
N ILE A 12 -11.91 -41.93 -24.77
CA ILE A 12 -10.64 -41.50 -24.16
C ILE A 12 -10.72 -39.99 -24.02
N SER A 13 -11.04 -39.53 -22.81
CA SER A 13 -10.86 -38.11 -22.44
C SER A 13 -9.38 -37.87 -22.26
N SER A 14 -8.74 -37.25 -23.24
CA SER A 14 -7.38 -36.73 -23.12
C SER A 14 -7.39 -35.58 -22.12
N PHE A 15 -6.99 -35.87 -20.90
CA PHE A 15 -6.60 -34.82 -19.95
C PHE A 15 -5.35 -34.15 -20.50
N HIS A 16 -5.51 -32.97 -21.07
CA HIS A 16 -4.39 -32.08 -21.30
C HIS A 16 -3.89 -31.61 -19.93
N THR A 17 -2.94 -32.31 -19.35
CA THR A 17 -2.09 -31.79 -18.30
C THR A 17 -1.30 -30.65 -18.94
N SER A 18 -1.72 -29.42 -18.66
CA SER A 18 -0.92 -28.23 -18.88
C SER A 18 0.37 -28.42 -18.09
N CYS A 19 1.44 -28.74 -18.79
CA CYS A 19 2.79 -28.80 -18.24
C CYS A 19 3.21 -27.36 -17.96
N GLY A 20 2.76 -26.81 -16.82
CA GLY A 20 3.34 -25.60 -16.25
C GLY A 20 4.79 -25.94 -15.94
N GLN A 21 5.73 -25.32 -16.65
CA GLN A 21 7.14 -25.36 -16.28
C GLN A 21 7.20 -24.92 -14.81
N ASN A 22 7.56 -25.84 -13.92
CA ASN A 22 7.92 -25.52 -12.54
C ASN A 22 9.18 -24.68 -12.57
N GLN A 23 9.01 -23.38 -12.64
CA GLN A 23 10.11 -22.44 -12.55
C GLN A 23 10.60 -22.49 -11.10
N THR A 24 11.73 -23.16 -10.87
CA THR A 24 12.36 -23.25 -9.55
C THR A 24 13.06 -21.92 -9.30
N TYR A 25 12.47 -21.09 -8.43
CA TYR A 25 13.10 -19.86 -8.00
C TYR A 25 14.17 -20.11 -6.95
N ALA A 26 15.16 -19.22 -6.88
CA ALA A 26 16.17 -19.28 -5.83
C ALA A 26 15.54 -19.04 -4.44
N PRO A 27 16.11 -19.60 -3.36
CA PRO A 27 15.70 -19.24 -2.00
C PRO A 27 16.02 -17.75 -1.73
N PRO A 28 15.39 -17.14 -0.70
CA PRO A 28 15.70 -15.77 -0.31
C PRO A 28 17.16 -15.64 0.12
N ASP A 29 17.77 -14.50 -0.23
CA ASP A 29 19.10 -14.16 0.29
C ASP A 29 18.96 -13.79 1.78
N ILE A 30 19.84 -14.30 2.64
CA ILE A 30 19.76 -14.12 4.09
C ILE A 30 20.81 -13.07 4.51
N ILE A 31 20.32 -11.97 5.09
CA ILE A 31 21.17 -10.93 5.69
C ILE A 31 21.05 -11.07 7.20
N ARG A 32 22.17 -11.31 7.88
CA ARG A 32 22.24 -11.37 9.35
C ARG A 32 22.95 -10.14 9.87
N SER A 33 22.43 -9.55 10.92
CA SER A 33 23.02 -8.40 11.59
C SER A 33 23.11 -8.64 13.08
N GLU A 34 24.33 -8.49 13.59
CA GLU A 34 24.61 -8.43 15.02
C GLU A 34 24.75 -6.97 15.50
N THR A 35 24.62 -5.99 14.57
CA THR A 35 24.72 -4.57 14.90
C THR A 35 23.53 -4.11 15.71
N LYS A 36 23.80 -3.37 16.79
CA LYS A 36 22.76 -2.71 17.57
C LYS A 36 22.06 -1.65 16.70
N ASP A 37 20.76 -1.51 16.91
CA ASP A 37 19.99 -0.47 16.25
C ASP A 37 20.50 0.93 16.60
N VAL A 38 20.48 1.80 15.62
CA VAL A 38 20.83 3.21 15.83
C VAL A 38 19.59 3.92 16.37
N ILE A 39 19.71 4.46 17.57
CA ILE A 39 18.65 5.22 18.25
C ILE A 39 18.98 6.71 18.12
N THR A 40 17.98 7.50 17.72
CA THR A 40 18.08 8.95 17.51
C THR A 40 16.88 9.67 18.09
N SER A 41 17.05 10.96 18.40
CA SER A 41 15.92 11.82 18.82
C SER A 41 15.12 12.38 17.65
N GLN A 42 15.62 12.26 16.43
CA GLN A 42 15.01 12.79 15.22
C GLN A 42 15.24 11.83 14.05
N VAL A 43 14.34 11.88 13.06
CA VAL A 43 14.53 11.16 11.79
C VAL A 43 15.50 11.96 10.91
N PRO A 44 16.50 11.34 10.25
CA PRO A 44 17.36 12.03 9.30
C PRO A 44 16.54 12.68 8.17
N PHE A 45 16.94 13.85 7.69
CA PHE A 45 16.27 14.52 6.56
C PHE A 45 16.16 13.59 5.37
N SER A 46 14.93 13.24 5.02
CA SER A 46 14.61 12.23 4.02
C SER A 46 13.17 12.30 3.57
N MET A 47 12.91 11.94 2.33
CA MET A 47 11.54 11.72 1.86
C MET A 47 10.90 10.58 2.64
N VAL A 48 9.70 10.82 3.19
CA VAL A 48 8.88 9.82 3.89
C VAL A 48 7.67 9.49 3.00
N ARG A 49 7.58 8.23 2.60
CA ARG A 49 6.54 7.75 1.69
C ARG A 49 5.32 7.22 2.40
N ASN A 50 5.52 6.50 3.49
CA ASN A 50 4.42 5.88 4.21
C ASN A 50 4.68 5.81 5.71
N VAL A 51 3.60 5.83 6.47
CA VAL A 51 3.57 5.67 7.91
C VAL A 51 2.53 4.62 8.28
N LYS A 52 2.89 3.73 9.20
CA LYS A 52 2.02 2.66 9.71
C LYS A 52 2.14 2.60 11.23
N GLN A 53 1.27 1.87 11.89
CA GLN A 53 1.42 1.55 13.31
C GLN A 53 1.54 0.04 13.46
N ASP A 54 2.51 -0.42 14.25
CA ASP A 54 2.68 -1.82 14.58
C ASP A 54 1.70 -2.24 15.70
N ARG A 55 1.66 -3.52 16.01
CA ARG A 55 0.77 -4.08 17.04
C ARG A 55 1.07 -3.62 18.46
N ASN A 56 2.28 -3.10 18.72
CA ASN A 56 2.68 -2.55 20.00
C ASN A 56 2.24 -1.09 20.14
N GLY A 57 1.78 -0.47 19.06
CA GLY A 57 1.43 0.94 19.00
C GLY A 57 2.58 1.85 18.57
N ASP A 58 3.74 1.29 18.20
CA ASP A 58 4.87 2.07 17.68
C ASP A 58 4.60 2.52 16.25
N ILE A 59 5.09 3.71 15.88
CA ILE A 59 4.93 4.25 14.54
C ILE A 59 6.10 3.79 13.65
N LEU A 60 5.77 3.11 12.56
CA LEU A 60 6.70 2.68 11.53
C LEU A 60 6.73 3.71 10.40
N ILE A 61 7.93 4.19 10.05
CA ILE A 61 8.15 5.28 9.10
C ILE A 61 9.03 4.78 7.95
N ALA A 62 8.46 4.62 6.76
CA ALA A 62 9.20 4.22 5.57
C ALA A 62 9.78 5.45 4.86
N SER A 63 11.10 5.53 4.80
CA SER A 63 11.81 6.66 4.23
C SER A 63 12.95 6.24 3.29
N TYR A 64 13.51 7.20 2.55
CA TYR A 64 14.66 6.97 1.65
C TYR A 64 15.99 6.74 2.40
N LYS A 65 16.01 6.91 3.72
CA LYS A 65 17.21 6.71 4.59
C LYS A 65 17.08 5.49 5.50
N GLY A 66 15.98 4.75 5.39
CA GLY A 66 15.70 3.58 6.22
C GLY A 66 14.25 3.53 6.67
N VAL A 67 13.93 2.47 7.39
CA VAL A 67 12.66 2.38 8.12
C VAL A 67 12.94 2.66 9.59
N PHE A 68 12.22 3.62 10.14
CA PHE A 68 12.35 4.02 11.54
C PHE A 68 11.12 3.58 12.31
N ARG A 69 11.35 3.13 13.55
CA ARG A 69 10.31 2.86 14.54
C ARG A 69 10.35 3.96 15.59
N TYR A 70 9.22 4.57 15.89
CA TYR A 70 9.05 5.55 16.96
C TYR A 70 8.23 4.94 18.09
N ASP A 71 8.80 4.88 19.30
CA ASP A 71 8.22 4.29 20.51
C ASP A 71 7.52 5.31 21.43
N GLY A 72 7.29 6.52 20.93
CA GLY A 72 6.77 7.64 21.71
C GLY A 72 7.87 8.53 22.31
N LYS A 73 9.17 8.13 22.25
CA LYS A 73 10.30 8.85 22.84
C LYS A 73 11.45 9.02 21.87
N SER A 74 11.78 7.96 21.13
CA SER A 74 12.96 7.89 20.28
C SER A 74 12.67 7.18 18.97
N PHE A 75 13.51 7.45 17.97
CA PHE A 75 13.48 6.78 16.67
C PHE A 75 14.60 5.74 16.60
N THR A 76 14.23 4.53 16.24
CA THR A 76 15.15 3.42 16.01
C THR A 76 15.19 3.08 14.53
N ASN A 77 16.36 3.16 13.87
CA ASN A 77 16.50 2.66 12.49
C ASN A 77 16.50 1.13 12.51
N ILE A 78 15.35 0.53 12.18
CA ILE A 78 15.18 -0.93 12.21
C ILE A 78 15.75 -1.64 10.99
N THR A 79 16.20 -0.91 9.98
CA THR A 79 16.81 -1.42 8.74
C THR A 79 18.28 -1.04 8.58
N SER A 80 18.97 -0.63 9.67
CA SER A 80 20.36 -0.18 9.67
C SER A 80 21.35 -1.22 9.12
N ALA A 81 20.99 -2.49 9.18
CA ALA A 81 21.79 -3.61 8.63
C ALA A 81 21.64 -3.80 7.12
N ILE A 82 20.66 -3.15 6.50
CA ILE A 82 20.41 -3.26 5.06
C ILE A 82 21.12 -2.07 4.40
N SER A 83 22.02 -2.34 3.46
CA SER A 83 22.70 -1.28 2.72
C SER A 83 21.72 -0.50 1.85
N SER A 84 21.30 0.61 2.37
CA SER A 84 20.66 1.80 1.75
C SER A 84 19.67 1.66 0.58
N PRO A 85 18.70 0.75 0.55
CA PRO A 85 17.60 0.96 -0.39
C PRO A 85 16.66 2.07 0.10
N SER A 86 16.08 2.81 -0.83
CA SER A 86 14.96 3.70 -0.54
C SER A 86 13.72 2.89 -0.22
N PHE A 87 13.21 2.99 1.02
CA PHE A 87 12.02 2.26 1.44
C PHE A 87 10.77 3.09 1.11
N TRP A 88 9.80 2.43 0.50
CA TRP A 88 8.56 3.07 0.09
C TRP A 88 7.36 2.66 0.94
N ASP A 89 7.39 1.44 1.48
CA ASP A 89 6.35 0.95 2.37
C ASP A 89 6.90 0.02 3.44
N VAL A 90 6.15 -0.11 4.53
CA VAL A 90 6.40 -1.03 5.63
C VAL A 90 5.08 -1.62 6.10
N LEU A 91 5.07 -2.90 6.44
CA LEU A 91 3.91 -3.59 6.98
C LEU A 91 4.35 -4.57 8.06
N GLU A 92 3.68 -4.59 9.20
CA GLU A 92 3.69 -5.73 10.10
C GLU A 92 2.49 -6.63 9.75
N ASP A 93 2.78 -7.88 9.34
CA ASP A 93 1.75 -8.85 9.01
C ASP A 93 1.09 -9.45 10.28
N ARG A 94 -0.01 -10.17 10.13
CA ARG A 94 -0.73 -10.81 11.25
C ARG A 94 0.11 -11.84 12.01
N LYS A 95 1.21 -12.34 11.43
CA LYS A 95 2.17 -13.24 12.09
C LYS A 95 3.27 -12.49 12.82
N GLY A 96 3.32 -11.17 12.71
CA GLY A 96 4.32 -10.29 13.32
C GLY A 96 5.61 -10.18 12.52
N ASN A 97 5.65 -10.61 11.28
CA ASN A 97 6.79 -10.35 10.43
C ASN A 97 6.72 -8.91 9.92
N LEU A 98 7.88 -8.25 9.88
CA LEU A 98 8.00 -6.93 9.27
C LEU A 98 8.41 -7.06 7.80
N TRP A 99 7.62 -6.47 6.92
CA TRP A 99 7.86 -6.44 5.49
C TRP A 99 8.25 -5.03 5.06
N PHE A 100 9.24 -4.92 4.19
CA PHE A 100 9.80 -3.64 3.74
C PHE A 100 9.83 -3.64 2.21
N GLY A 101 9.05 -2.76 1.61
CA GLY A 101 9.01 -2.55 0.16
C GLY A 101 9.96 -1.43 -0.26
N THR A 102 10.72 -1.65 -1.33
CA THR A 102 11.72 -0.71 -1.79
C THR A 102 11.39 -0.13 -3.17
N LYS A 103 12.09 0.94 -3.51
CA LYS A 103 11.98 1.60 -4.81
C LYS A 103 12.43 0.70 -5.96
N ASP A 104 13.52 -0.09 -5.78
CA ASP A 104 14.21 -0.79 -6.87
C ASP A 104 14.97 -2.05 -6.43
N SER A 105 14.98 -2.36 -5.13
CA SER A 105 15.78 -3.42 -4.55
C SER A 105 14.96 -4.63 -4.08
N GLY A 106 13.72 -4.77 -4.55
CA GLY A 106 12.82 -5.85 -4.14
C GLY A 106 12.20 -5.60 -2.77
N ILE A 107 12.03 -6.66 -2.00
CA ILE A 107 11.43 -6.65 -0.69
C ILE A 107 12.32 -7.33 0.35
N TYR A 108 12.24 -6.85 1.57
CA TYR A 108 12.86 -7.50 2.71
C TYR A 108 11.79 -7.94 3.71
N CYS A 109 12.01 -9.08 4.35
CA CYS A 109 11.18 -9.58 5.44
C CYS A 109 12.06 -9.83 6.66
N CYS A 110 11.70 -9.23 7.80
CA CYS A 110 12.27 -9.58 9.09
C CYS A 110 11.27 -10.48 9.83
N PRO A 111 11.52 -11.79 9.94
CA PRO A 111 10.63 -12.72 10.61
C PRO A 111 10.45 -12.35 12.10
N SER A 112 9.24 -12.52 12.63
CA SER A 112 8.90 -12.22 14.04
C SER A 112 9.80 -12.97 15.03
N ALA A 113 10.21 -14.20 14.71
CA ALA A 113 11.15 -14.97 15.50
C ALA A 113 12.52 -14.30 15.64
N SER A 114 13.00 -13.65 14.57
CA SER A 114 14.28 -12.93 14.54
C SER A 114 14.26 -11.68 15.44
N LEU A 115 13.10 -11.02 15.56
CA LEU A 115 12.97 -9.82 16.40
C LEU A 115 13.10 -10.12 17.90
N ARG A 116 12.98 -11.38 18.31
CA ARG A 116 13.02 -11.84 19.71
C ARG A 116 14.41 -12.30 20.17
N THR A 117 15.34 -12.51 19.25
CA THR A 117 16.63 -13.19 19.55
C THR A 117 17.81 -12.23 19.72
N GLY A 118 17.56 -10.90 19.71
CA GLY A 118 18.61 -9.88 19.87
C GLY A 118 19.48 -9.63 18.63
N GLY A 119 19.38 -10.48 17.60
CA GLY A 119 19.99 -10.28 16.28
C GLY A 119 18.90 -10.23 15.21
N LYS A 120 19.06 -9.36 14.21
CA LYS A 120 18.08 -9.26 13.11
C LYS A 120 18.50 -10.13 11.93
N THR A 121 17.56 -10.92 11.44
CA THR A 121 17.70 -11.64 10.17
C THR A 121 16.72 -11.08 9.18
N PHE A 122 17.20 -10.69 8.00
CA PHE A 122 16.35 -10.29 6.89
C PHE A 122 16.41 -11.32 5.79
N LEU A 123 15.24 -11.67 5.28
CA LEU A 123 15.07 -12.45 4.05
C LEU A 123 14.88 -11.46 2.91
N HIS A 124 15.71 -11.51 1.89
CA HIS A 124 15.66 -10.62 0.76
C HIS A 124 15.12 -11.34 -0.48
N TYR A 125 14.10 -10.77 -1.09
CA TYR A 125 13.44 -11.32 -2.28
C TYR A 125 13.50 -10.31 -3.42
N THR A 126 13.89 -10.79 -4.58
CA THR A 126 13.96 -10.05 -5.85
C THR A 126 13.29 -10.85 -6.95
N THR A 127 13.42 -10.42 -8.19
CA THR A 127 12.98 -11.20 -9.36
C THR A 127 13.66 -12.58 -9.43
N ARG A 128 14.86 -12.76 -8.85
CA ARG A 128 15.52 -14.08 -8.72
C ARG A 128 14.75 -15.05 -7.86
N GLN A 129 14.06 -14.56 -6.83
CA GLN A 129 13.25 -15.33 -5.90
C GLN A 129 11.78 -15.40 -6.32
N GLY A 130 11.44 -14.84 -7.47
CA GLY A 130 10.11 -14.98 -8.06
C GLY A 130 9.21 -13.75 -7.98
N LEU A 131 9.71 -12.56 -7.58
CA LEU A 131 8.95 -11.32 -7.72
C LEU A 131 8.75 -10.98 -9.21
N ALA A 132 7.61 -10.37 -9.53
CA ALA A 132 7.38 -9.82 -10.88
C ALA A 132 8.27 -8.60 -11.16
N SER A 133 8.62 -7.83 -10.13
CA SER A 133 9.43 -6.61 -10.21
C SER A 133 10.15 -6.35 -8.89
N ASN A 134 11.33 -5.72 -8.97
CA ASN A 134 12.03 -5.23 -7.79
C ASN A 134 11.47 -3.91 -7.25
N VAL A 135 10.47 -3.32 -7.90
CA VAL A 135 9.77 -2.12 -7.44
C VAL A 135 8.58 -2.56 -6.58
N ALA A 136 8.61 -2.28 -5.29
CA ALA A 136 7.57 -2.66 -4.33
C ALA A 136 7.05 -1.42 -3.57
N PRO A 137 6.24 -0.57 -4.21
CA PRO A 137 5.81 0.71 -3.64
C PRO A 137 4.68 0.57 -2.62
N HIS A 138 4.05 -0.58 -2.54
CA HIS A 138 2.91 -0.85 -1.67
C HIS A 138 2.89 -2.32 -1.25
N ILE A 139 2.60 -2.55 0.02
CA ILE A 139 2.49 -3.87 0.62
C ILE A 139 1.09 -4.01 1.20
N TYR A 140 0.41 -5.10 0.87
CA TYR A 140 -0.93 -5.39 1.37
C TYR A 140 -1.02 -6.84 1.84
N GLU A 141 -1.60 -7.07 3.04
CA GLU A 141 -1.94 -8.41 3.51
C GLU A 141 -3.43 -8.67 3.28
N ASP A 142 -3.76 -9.68 2.47
CA ASP A 142 -5.14 -10.07 2.22
C ASP A 142 -5.73 -10.89 3.42
N ARG A 143 -7.03 -11.12 3.41
CA ARG A 143 -7.70 -11.85 4.50
C ARG A 143 -7.23 -13.30 4.65
N ALA A 144 -6.74 -13.90 3.58
CA ALA A 144 -6.18 -15.25 3.61
C ALA A 144 -4.76 -15.28 4.20
N GLY A 145 -4.13 -14.11 4.45
CA GLY A 145 -2.78 -13.99 4.99
C GLY A 145 -1.71 -14.04 3.92
N ASN A 146 -2.07 -13.85 2.66
CA ASN A 146 -1.07 -13.67 1.62
C ASN A 146 -0.60 -12.21 1.61
N ILE A 147 0.67 -12.02 1.29
CA ILE A 147 1.26 -10.68 1.18
C ILE A 147 1.40 -10.32 -0.29
N TRP A 148 0.89 -9.15 -0.65
CA TRP A 148 0.91 -8.64 -2.02
C TRP A 148 1.93 -7.53 -2.18
N PHE A 149 2.69 -7.63 -3.26
CA PHE A 149 3.71 -6.67 -3.69
C PHE A 149 3.45 -6.32 -5.15
N GLY A 150 2.69 -5.27 -5.41
CA GLY A 150 2.22 -5.00 -6.77
C GLY A 150 1.39 -6.17 -7.32
N ALA A 151 1.85 -6.76 -8.44
CA ALA A 151 1.23 -7.92 -9.07
C ALA A 151 1.72 -9.26 -8.52
N SER A 152 2.60 -9.28 -7.52
CA SER A 152 3.11 -10.51 -6.91
C SER A 152 2.39 -10.80 -5.60
N ARG A 153 1.88 -12.02 -5.43
CA ARG A 153 1.29 -12.53 -4.20
C ARG A 153 2.16 -13.61 -3.59
N TYR A 154 2.55 -13.44 -2.34
CA TYR A 154 3.30 -14.41 -1.55
C TYR A 154 2.37 -15.14 -0.58
N ASP A 155 2.33 -16.49 -0.63
CA ASP A 155 1.46 -17.32 0.20
C ASP A 155 2.16 -17.84 1.48
N GLY A 156 3.37 -17.38 1.74
CA GLY A 156 4.23 -17.86 2.83
C GLY A 156 5.28 -18.90 2.36
N LYS A 157 5.22 -19.36 1.11
CA LYS A 157 6.14 -20.34 0.52
C LYS A 157 6.68 -19.90 -0.83
N SER A 158 5.81 -19.38 -1.69
CA SER A 158 6.12 -19.05 -3.07
C SER A 158 5.42 -17.78 -3.54
N PHE A 159 5.95 -17.19 -4.61
CA PHE A 159 5.29 -16.07 -5.30
C PHE A 159 4.43 -16.60 -6.46
N ARG A 160 3.22 -16.06 -6.56
CA ARG A 160 2.41 -16.11 -7.77
C ARG A 160 2.36 -14.71 -8.37
N ASN A 161 2.83 -14.57 -9.60
CA ASN A 161 2.75 -13.33 -10.35
C ASN A 161 1.49 -13.34 -11.23
N PHE A 162 0.77 -12.25 -11.20
CA PHE A 162 -0.39 -12.03 -12.05
C PHE A 162 0.01 -11.14 -13.23
N THR A 163 -0.38 -11.54 -14.42
CA THR A 163 0.01 -10.91 -15.68
C THR A 163 -1.21 -10.68 -16.57
N THR A 164 -1.02 -10.06 -17.71
CA THR A 164 -2.07 -9.93 -18.72
C THR A 164 -2.61 -11.28 -19.22
N LYS A 165 -1.82 -12.36 -19.12
CA LYS A 165 -2.28 -13.73 -19.41
C LYS A 165 -3.31 -14.25 -18.39
N ASP A 166 -3.27 -13.74 -17.15
CA ASP A 166 -4.23 -14.04 -16.10
C ASP A 166 -5.47 -13.13 -16.15
N GLY A 167 -5.55 -12.27 -17.18
CA GLY A 167 -6.64 -11.29 -17.34
C GLY A 167 -6.38 -9.96 -16.65
N PHE A 168 -5.17 -9.74 -16.09
CA PHE A 168 -4.79 -8.44 -15.55
C PHE A 168 -4.71 -7.41 -16.70
N PRO A 169 -5.29 -6.22 -16.54
CA PRO A 169 -5.26 -5.21 -17.60
C PRO A 169 -3.86 -4.63 -17.84
N SER A 170 -2.97 -4.71 -16.86
CA SER A 170 -1.61 -4.16 -16.91
C SER A 170 -0.68 -4.89 -15.95
N ASN A 171 0.63 -4.83 -16.19
CA ASN A 171 1.66 -5.37 -15.29
C ASN A 171 2.10 -4.37 -14.20
N SER A 172 1.61 -3.13 -14.23
CA SER A 172 2.00 -2.03 -13.32
C SER A 172 0.99 -1.78 -12.20
N ILE A 173 0.26 -2.81 -11.81
CA ILE A 173 -0.83 -2.73 -10.84
C ILE A 173 -0.39 -3.10 -9.44
N ARG A 174 -1.19 -2.66 -8.47
CA ARG A 174 -1.05 -3.01 -7.06
C ARG A 174 -2.41 -3.27 -6.44
N LEU A 175 -2.50 -4.28 -5.57
CA LEU A 175 -3.66 -4.47 -4.71
C LEU A 175 -3.65 -3.37 -3.65
N LEU A 176 -4.76 -2.64 -3.53
CA LEU A 176 -4.92 -1.55 -2.58
C LEU A 176 -5.91 -1.89 -1.47
N LEU A 177 -6.90 -2.74 -1.77
CA LEU A 177 -7.95 -3.10 -0.82
C LEU A 177 -8.56 -4.47 -1.16
N GLU A 178 -8.83 -5.29 -0.14
CA GLU A 178 -9.82 -6.35 -0.17
C GLU A 178 -11.05 -5.87 0.63
N ASP A 179 -12.18 -5.65 -0.06
CA ASP A 179 -13.40 -5.14 0.57
C ASP A 179 -14.13 -6.21 1.42
N LYS A 180 -15.14 -5.80 2.20
CA LYS A 180 -15.91 -6.69 3.07
C LYS A 180 -16.57 -7.85 2.34
N THR A 181 -16.80 -7.73 1.04
CA THR A 181 -17.36 -8.80 0.19
C THR A 181 -16.30 -9.76 -0.35
N GLY A 182 -15.02 -9.50 -0.13
CA GLY A 182 -13.89 -10.28 -0.64
C GLY A 182 -13.44 -9.89 -2.04
N LYS A 183 -13.95 -8.79 -2.60
CA LYS A 183 -13.46 -8.27 -3.87
C LYS A 183 -12.13 -7.56 -3.68
N LEU A 184 -11.22 -7.77 -4.62
CA LEU A 184 -9.90 -7.15 -4.63
C LEU A 184 -9.91 -5.92 -5.54
N TRP A 185 -9.53 -4.77 -4.99
CA TRP A 185 -9.50 -3.48 -5.67
C TRP A 185 -8.07 -3.10 -6.01
N PHE A 186 -7.83 -2.83 -7.29
CA PHE A 186 -6.50 -2.56 -7.81
C PHE A 186 -6.42 -1.16 -8.40
N GLY A 187 -5.32 -0.50 -8.12
CA GLY A 187 -4.93 0.76 -8.76
C GLY A 187 -3.52 0.68 -9.33
N ALA A 188 -3.16 1.64 -10.16
CA ALA A 188 -1.82 1.75 -10.71
C ALA A 188 -1.53 3.17 -11.19
N GLN A 189 -0.26 3.52 -11.30
CA GLN A 189 0.16 4.78 -11.88
C GLN A 189 -0.06 4.75 -13.41
N GLY A 190 -0.81 5.73 -13.91
CA GLY A 190 -1.09 5.84 -15.35
C GLY A 190 -2.06 4.80 -15.91
N GLU A 191 -2.61 3.93 -15.08
CA GLU A 191 -3.50 2.85 -15.46
C GLU A 191 -4.89 3.00 -14.85
N ASN A 192 -5.86 2.26 -15.41
CA ASN A 192 -7.22 2.26 -14.92
C ASN A 192 -7.35 1.52 -13.57
N MET A 193 -8.28 1.97 -12.73
CA MET A 193 -8.71 1.22 -11.57
C MET A 193 -9.62 0.05 -11.98
N PHE A 194 -9.45 -1.10 -11.36
CA PHE A 194 -10.29 -2.26 -11.61
C PHE A 194 -10.51 -3.08 -10.33
N VAL A 195 -11.54 -3.93 -10.38
CA VAL A 195 -11.90 -4.84 -9.31
C VAL A 195 -11.89 -6.28 -9.82
N TYR A 196 -11.47 -7.20 -8.96
CA TYR A 196 -11.54 -8.64 -9.18
C TYR A 196 -12.51 -9.28 -8.20
N ASP A 197 -13.49 -10.02 -8.70
CA ASP A 197 -14.54 -10.65 -7.90
C ASP A 197 -14.27 -12.14 -7.59
N GLY A 198 -13.06 -12.60 -7.87
CA GLY A 198 -12.67 -14.01 -7.78
C GLY A 198 -12.75 -14.76 -9.12
N LYS A 199 -13.37 -14.16 -10.15
CA LYS A 199 -13.53 -14.76 -11.48
C LYS A 199 -13.09 -13.83 -12.60
N THR A 200 -13.53 -12.58 -12.57
CA THR A 200 -13.34 -11.60 -13.63
C THR A 200 -12.74 -10.31 -13.13
N PHE A 201 -11.92 -9.67 -13.97
CA PHE A 201 -11.43 -8.32 -13.77
C PHE A 201 -12.36 -7.33 -14.50
N THR A 202 -12.87 -6.35 -13.77
CA THR A 202 -13.74 -5.31 -14.32
C THR A 202 -13.09 -3.96 -14.17
N VAL A 203 -12.87 -3.25 -15.28
CA VAL A 203 -12.44 -1.84 -15.27
C VAL A 203 -13.61 -0.99 -14.79
N LEU A 204 -13.38 -0.19 -13.76
CA LEU A 204 -14.40 0.67 -13.19
C LEU A 204 -14.51 1.97 -13.98
N LYS A 205 -15.76 2.39 -14.23
CA LYS A 205 -16.07 3.58 -15.03
C LYS A 205 -17.22 4.36 -14.41
N THR A 206 -17.22 5.65 -14.62
CA THR A 206 -18.36 6.54 -14.36
C THR A 206 -19.52 6.22 -15.29
N LYS A 207 -20.70 6.81 -15.05
CA LYS A 207 -21.90 6.61 -15.91
C LYS A 207 -21.71 7.06 -17.35
N ASP A 208 -20.88 8.07 -17.58
CA ASP A 208 -20.49 8.58 -18.89
C ASP A 208 -19.34 7.81 -19.54
N GLY A 209 -18.93 6.69 -18.94
CA GLY A 209 -17.95 5.76 -19.50
C GLY A 209 -16.48 6.13 -19.24
N LYS A 210 -16.20 7.21 -18.51
CA LYS A 210 -14.84 7.61 -18.12
C LYS A 210 -14.29 6.63 -17.09
N ALA A 211 -13.11 6.06 -17.35
CA ALA A 211 -12.42 5.20 -16.40
C ALA A 211 -11.68 6.03 -15.34
N PHE A 212 -11.56 5.48 -14.12
CA PHE A 212 -10.71 6.03 -13.07
C PHE A 212 -9.29 5.55 -13.29
N ASN A 213 -8.35 6.46 -13.23
CA ASN A 213 -6.95 6.12 -13.44
C ASN A 213 -6.04 6.81 -12.41
N ASN A 214 -4.80 6.33 -12.34
CA ASN A 214 -3.80 6.90 -11.43
C ASN A 214 -4.26 6.88 -9.94
N VAL A 215 -4.96 5.81 -9.54
CA VAL A 215 -5.46 5.64 -8.17
C VAL A 215 -4.35 5.12 -7.28
N TRP A 216 -4.05 5.85 -6.19
CA TRP A 216 -2.97 5.55 -5.26
C TRP A 216 -3.42 4.98 -3.92
N SER A 217 -4.64 5.29 -3.52
CA SER A 217 -5.21 4.88 -2.24
C SER A 217 -6.68 4.54 -2.41
N ILE A 218 -7.08 3.43 -1.80
CA ILE A 218 -8.46 2.97 -1.74
C ILE A 218 -8.72 2.52 -0.31
N ILE A 219 -9.84 2.92 0.28
CA ILE A 219 -10.32 2.41 1.56
C ILE A 219 -11.79 2.03 1.48
N GLU A 220 -12.23 1.13 2.36
CA GLU A 220 -13.64 0.91 2.65
C GLU A 220 -13.97 1.54 4.00
N ASP A 221 -14.97 2.43 4.02
CA ASP A 221 -15.41 3.07 5.26
C ASP A 221 -16.25 2.12 6.13
N LYS A 222 -16.54 2.52 7.37
CA LYS A 222 -17.35 1.72 8.32
C LYS A 222 -18.76 1.43 7.81
N LYS A 223 -19.27 2.22 6.86
CA LYS A 223 -20.59 2.04 6.24
C LYS A 223 -20.54 1.14 5.00
N GLY A 224 -19.35 0.74 4.54
CA GLY A 224 -19.16 -0.10 3.36
C GLY A 224 -19.02 0.67 2.06
N ASN A 225 -18.85 1.99 2.10
CA ASN A 225 -18.52 2.75 0.89
C ASN A 225 -17.03 2.63 0.59
N ILE A 226 -16.72 2.56 -0.70
CA ILE A 226 -15.33 2.59 -1.18
C ILE A 226 -14.94 4.02 -1.50
N TRP A 227 -13.87 4.50 -0.90
CA TRP A 227 -13.29 5.82 -1.14
C TRP A 227 -11.97 5.68 -1.87
N PHE A 228 -11.75 6.50 -2.86
CA PHE A 228 -10.48 6.54 -3.60
C PHE A 228 -10.21 7.92 -4.17
N GLY A 229 -8.92 8.19 -4.42
CA GLY A 229 -8.47 9.39 -5.10
C GLY A 229 -7.89 9.06 -6.47
N ASP A 230 -8.28 9.82 -7.47
CA ASP A 230 -7.70 9.80 -8.81
C ASP A 230 -7.20 11.19 -9.22
N VAL A 231 -6.80 11.34 -10.50
CA VAL A 231 -6.34 12.63 -11.04
C VAL A 231 -7.41 13.72 -11.04
N ASP A 232 -8.68 13.35 -11.01
CA ASP A 232 -9.82 14.26 -11.06
C ASP A 232 -10.36 14.64 -9.68
N GLY A 233 -9.96 13.92 -8.62
CA GLY A 233 -10.36 14.25 -7.26
C GLY A 233 -10.61 13.08 -6.32
N LEU A 234 -11.39 13.34 -5.28
CA LEU A 234 -11.83 12.37 -4.29
C LEU A 234 -13.21 11.83 -4.66
N TRP A 235 -13.33 10.52 -4.71
CA TRP A 235 -14.52 9.78 -5.10
C TRP A 235 -15.00 8.85 -4.00
N ARG A 236 -16.32 8.61 -3.98
CA ARG A 236 -16.99 7.62 -3.16
C ARG A 236 -17.87 6.72 -4.04
N TYR A 237 -17.80 5.42 -3.81
CA TYR A 237 -18.69 4.41 -4.39
C TYR A 237 -19.51 3.76 -3.28
N ASP A 238 -20.84 3.79 -3.40
CA ASP A 238 -21.79 3.27 -2.41
C ASP A 238 -22.28 1.84 -2.72
N GLY A 239 -21.65 1.16 -3.67
CA GLY A 239 -22.06 -0.14 -4.17
C GLY A 239 -22.86 -0.07 -5.47
N SER A 240 -23.35 1.12 -5.85
CA SER A 240 -24.16 1.34 -7.07
C SER A 240 -23.70 2.55 -7.86
N VAL A 241 -23.35 3.65 -7.21
CA VAL A 241 -23.03 4.93 -7.86
C VAL A 241 -21.70 5.48 -7.39
N PHE A 242 -20.90 5.96 -8.36
CA PHE A 242 -19.72 6.76 -8.10
C PHE A 242 -20.10 8.24 -7.93
N THR A 243 -19.79 8.82 -6.79
CA THR A 243 -20.02 10.22 -6.48
C THR A 243 -18.68 10.93 -6.35
N LYS A 244 -18.47 11.99 -7.12
CA LYS A 244 -17.31 12.88 -6.93
C LYS A 244 -17.58 13.78 -5.72
N VAL A 245 -16.77 13.60 -4.69
CA VAL A 245 -16.91 14.29 -3.40
C VAL A 245 -16.18 15.64 -3.41
N SER A 246 -14.99 15.65 -4.03
CA SER A 246 -14.14 16.83 -4.13
C SER A 246 -13.33 16.80 -5.42
N GLN A 247 -12.98 17.96 -5.94
CA GLN A 247 -11.99 18.09 -7.02
C GLN A 247 -10.54 18.05 -6.50
N TRP A 248 -10.33 18.02 -5.18
CA TRP A 248 -9.02 17.86 -4.59
C TRP A 248 -8.57 16.40 -4.68
N GLY A 249 -7.35 16.18 -5.15
CA GLY A 249 -6.78 14.86 -5.26
C GLY A 249 -6.54 14.21 -3.89
N ALA A 250 -6.47 12.90 -3.87
CA ALA A 250 -6.17 12.15 -2.66
C ALA A 250 -5.14 11.04 -2.95
N SER A 251 -3.90 11.27 -2.52
CA SER A 251 -2.80 10.30 -2.65
C SER A 251 -2.81 9.26 -1.54
N ALA A 252 -3.31 9.63 -0.35
CA ALA A 252 -3.60 8.72 0.72
C ALA A 252 -4.91 9.12 1.41
N ILE A 253 -5.65 8.12 1.88
CA ILE A 253 -6.98 8.27 2.47
C ILE A 253 -7.07 7.40 3.69
N ILE A 254 -7.68 7.91 4.77
CA ILE A 254 -8.13 7.12 5.92
C ILE A 254 -9.51 7.58 6.38
N GLU A 255 -10.25 6.70 7.04
CA GLU A 255 -11.39 7.05 7.89
C GLU A 255 -10.92 7.04 9.35
N ASP A 256 -11.07 8.15 10.07
CA ASP A 256 -10.71 8.22 11.48
C ASP A 256 -11.73 7.49 12.38
N LYS A 257 -11.41 7.34 13.66
CA LYS A 257 -12.30 6.68 14.64
C LYS A 257 -13.65 7.37 14.76
N LYS A 258 -13.71 8.67 14.46
CA LYS A 258 -14.94 9.51 14.50
C LYS A 258 -15.74 9.46 13.19
N GLY A 259 -15.22 8.79 12.14
CA GLY A 259 -15.86 8.67 10.84
C GLY A 259 -15.60 9.84 9.89
N ASN A 260 -14.63 10.71 10.19
CA ASN A 260 -14.17 11.72 9.23
C ASN A 260 -13.27 11.05 8.20
N ILE A 261 -13.31 11.54 6.97
CA ILE A 261 -12.36 11.14 5.93
C ILE A 261 -11.20 12.14 5.92
N TRP A 262 -10.00 11.61 6.01
CA TRP A 262 -8.78 12.39 5.91
C TRP A 262 -8.05 12.06 4.62
N THR A 263 -7.45 13.06 3.99
CA THR A 263 -6.68 12.88 2.76
C THR A 263 -5.38 13.66 2.82
N THR A 264 -4.35 13.11 2.19
CA THR A 264 -3.20 13.88 1.71
C THR A 264 -3.30 13.95 0.19
N GLY A 265 -3.15 15.14 -0.40
CA GLY A 265 -3.28 15.27 -1.85
C GLY A 265 -3.20 16.71 -2.34
N SER A 266 -3.18 16.88 -3.67
CA SER A 266 -3.19 18.18 -4.31
C SER A 266 -4.55 18.85 -4.14
N VAL A 267 -4.57 20.10 -3.67
CA VAL A 267 -5.80 20.89 -3.47
C VAL A 267 -6.10 21.82 -4.64
N ASN A 268 -5.21 21.90 -5.61
CA ASN A 268 -5.44 22.61 -6.88
C ASN A 268 -5.59 21.61 -8.03
N PRO A 269 -6.54 21.84 -8.97
CA PRO A 269 -6.73 20.97 -10.13
C PRO A 269 -5.46 20.87 -10.98
N PRO A 270 -5.32 19.79 -11.75
CA PRO A 270 -4.21 18.88 -11.74
C PRO A 270 -2.85 19.56 -11.87
N GLY A 271 -1.97 19.29 -10.91
CA GLY A 271 -0.58 19.76 -10.92
C GLY A 271 -0.34 21.14 -10.29
N GLY A 272 -1.31 21.70 -9.59
CA GLY A 272 -1.30 23.07 -9.07
C GLY A 272 -0.32 23.36 -7.93
N GLY A 273 0.64 22.49 -7.63
CA GLY A 273 1.75 22.79 -6.72
C GLY A 273 1.39 23.03 -5.25
N VAL A 274 0.13 22.84 -4.85
CA VAL A 274 -0.29 22.91 -3.44
C VAL A 274 -0.80 21.56 -2.99
N TRP A 275 -0.20 21.03 -1.92
CA TRP A 275 -0.58 19.76 -1.31
C TRP A 275 -1.03 20.00 0.12
N ALA A 276 -2.14 19.37 0.53
CA ALA A 276 -2.69 19.56 1.86
C ALA A 276 -2.98 18.24 2.57
N LEU A 277 -2.93 18.32 3.92
CA LEU A 277 -3.64 17.42 4.81
C LEU A 277 -5.04 18.00 5.01
N SER A 278 -6.05 17.29 4.58
CA SER A 278 -7.45 17.73 4.60
C SER A 278 -8.33 16.77 5.36
N ARG A 279 -9.29 17.29 6.12
CA ARG A 279 -10.31 16.53 6.85
C ARG A 279 -11.70 16.89 6.34
N TYR A 280 -12.44 15.89 5.90
CA TYR A 280 -13.85 15.98 5.52
C TYR A 280 -14.70 15.57 6.73
N ASP A 281 -15.55 16.48 7.20
CA ASP A 281 -16.36 16.28 8.42
C ASP A 281 -17.44 15.22 8.20
N GLN A 282 -17.47 14.22 9.09
CA GLN A 282 -18.40 13.09 9.03
C GLN A 282 -19.88 13.53 8.95
N LYS A 283 -20.28 14.62 9.62
CA LYS A 283 -21.67 15.10 9.63
C LYS A 283 -22.13 15.62 8.27
N SER A 284 -21.19 16.14 7.46
CA SER A 284 -21.50 16.70 6.14
C SER A 284 -21.06 15.81 4.97
N LEU A 285 -20.42 14.65 5.26
CA LEU A 285 -19.72 13.84 4.28
C LEU A 285 -20.59 13.37 3.11
N TYR A 286 -21.90 13.22 3.34
CA TYR A 286 -22.86 12.79 2.33
C TYR A 286 -23.68 13.95 1.72
N ASN A 287 -23.38 15.18 2.11
CA ASN A 287 -23.97 16.37 1.50
C ASN A 287 -23.43 16.58 0.09
N LYS A 288 -24.13 17.36 -0.73
CA LYS A 288 -23.68 17.74 -2.09
C LYS A 288 -22.30 18.43 -2.09
N LYS A 289 -21.99 19.16 -1.02
CA LYS A 289 -20.68 19.76 -0.74
C LYS A 289 -20.30 19.43 0.71
N PRO A 290 -19.49 18.44 0.97
CA PRO A 290 -18.99 18.17 2.31
C PRO A 290 -18.16 19.33 2.84
N ALA A 291 -18.26 19.59 4.15
CA ALA A 291 -17.37 20.52 4.83
C ALA A 291 -15.96 19.91 4.88
N VAL A 292 -15.00 20.65 4.37
CA VAL A 292 -13.58 20.29 4.39
C VAL A 292 -12.79 21.32 5.15
N THR A 293 -11.87 20.84 5.99
CA THR A 293 -10.90 21.67 6.72
C THR A 293 -9.51 21.32 6.22
N GLU A 294 -8.80 22.30 5.70
CA GLU A 294 -7.37 22.20 5.43
C GLU A 294 -6.63 22.37 6.75
N ILE A 295 -5.88 21.34 7.15
CA ILE A 295 -5.13 21.34 8.43
C ILE A 295 -3.72 21.89 8.22
N MET A 296 -3.10 21.51 7.10
CA MET A 296 -1.77 21.95 6.69
C MET A 296 -1.70 21.95 5.18
N SER A 297 -0.98 22.91 4.61
CA SER A 297 -0.61 22.87 3.19
C SER A 297 0.86 23.18 2.97
N ILE A 298 1.40 22.63 1.88
CA ILE A 298 2.74 22.92 1.38
C ILE A 298 2.66 23.35 -0.08
N ASN A 299 3.53 24.28 -0.45
CA ASN A 299 3.61 24.83 -1.81
C ASN A 299 4.84 24.31 -2.55
N GLY A 300 4.82 24.37 -3.87
CA GLY A 300 5.97 24.06 -4.72
C GLY A 300 6.02 22.60 -5.18
N THR A 301 7.21 22.05 -5.27
CA THR A 301 7.48 20.70 -5.82
C THR A 301 7.33 19.59 -4.78
N GLY A 302 6.89 19.89 -3.56
CA GLY A 302 6.63 18.90 -2.52
C GLY A 302 5.34 18.14 -2.73
N ALA A 303 5.19 17.02 -1.99
CA ALA A 303 3.95 16.26 -1.92
C ALA A 303 3.76 15.70 -0.50
N LEU A 304 2.50 15.65 -0.03
CA LEU A 304 2.16 14.92 1.19
C LEU A 304 1.76 13.49 0.82
N CYS A 305 2.29 12.54 1.57
CA CYS A 305 2.15 11.11 1.31
C CYS A 305 1.86 10.35 2.60
N GLY A 306 1.29 9.16 2.47
CA GLY A 306 0.96 8.30 3.58
C GLY A 306 0.10 9.04 4.61
N ILE A 307 -0.74 8.37 5.31
CA ILE A 307 -1.53 8.94 6.40
C ILE A 307 -1.94 7.82 7.34
N LEU A 308 -1.94 8.10 8.64
CA LEU A 308 -2.29 7.16 9.68
C LEU A 308 -2.99 7.91 10.82
N GLU A 309 -4.12 7.40 11.32
CA GLU A 309 -4.60 7.73 12.65
C GLU A 309 -4.00 6.74 13.65
N ALA A 310 -3.18 7.23 14.56
CA ALA A 310 -2.58 6.43 15.62
C ALA A 310 -3.60 6.03 16.70
N ASN A 311 -3.20 5.13 17.61
CA ASN A 311 -4.07 4.63 18.68
C ASN A 311 -4.56 5.73 19.62
N ASP A 312 -3.77 6.77 19.83
CA ASP A 312 -4.10 7.96 20.62
C ASP A 312 -5.01 8.97 19.91
N GLY A 313 -5.33 8.74 18.62
CA GLY A 313 -6.13 9.60 17.77
C GLY A 313 -5.38 10.71 17.07
N SER A 314 -4.06 10.77 17.22
CA SER A 314 -3.21 11.69 16.47
C SER A 314 -3.07 11.24 15.00
N ILE A 315 -2.79 12.19 14.12
CA ILE A 315 -2.60 11.92 12.69
C ILE A 315 -1.12 12.03 12.33
N TRP A 316 -0.58 10.97 11.75
CA TRP A 316 0.79 10.91 11.22
C TRP A 316 0.77 10.89 9.71
N PHE A 317 1.70 11.59 9.07
CA PHE A 317 1.81 11.61 7.61
C PHE A 317 3.24 11.93 7.16
N GLY A 318 3.55 11.54 5.93
CA GLY A 318 4.85 11.76 5.32
C GLY A 318 4.85 12.94 4.34
N ALA A 319 6.03 13.44 4.02
CA ALA A 319 6.22 14.44 2.98
C ALA A 319 7.43 14.15 2.11
N LEU A 320 7.36 14.63 0.87
CA LEU A 320 8.39 14.53 -0.18
C LEU A 320 8.79 15.94 -0.63
N GLY A 321 9.98 16.06 -1.22
CA GLY A 321 10.47 17.33 -1.76
C GLY A 321 11.11 18.21 -0.69
N PRO A 322 11.06 19.54 -0.83
CA PRO A 322 11.70 20.49 0.11
C PRO A 322 11.20 20.36 1.55
N GLU A 323 9.92 20.03 1.71
CA GLU A 323 9.27 19.83 3.02
C GLU A 323 9.32 18.36 3.48
N SER A 324 10.27 17.56 2.94
CA SER A 324 10.40 16.14 3.28
C SER A 324 10.44 15.90 4.78
N GLY A 325 9.77 14.81 5.23
CA GLY A 325 9.77 14.46 6.63
C GLY A 325 8.59 13.63 7.09
N VAL A 326 8.56 13.41 8.38
CA VAL A 326 7.43 12.82 9.09
C VAL A 326 6.79 13.87 9.99
N TYR A 327 5.50 14.02 9.85
CA TYR A 327 4.68 14.99 10.56
C TYR A 327 3.69 14.29 11.48
N HIS A 328 3.45 14.91 12.60
CA HIS A 328 2.50 14.48 13.61
C HIS A 328 1.56 15.64 13.95
N TYR A 329 0.26 15.40 13.86
CA TYR A 329 -0.79 16.32 14.24
C TYR A 329 -1.56 15.77 15.46
N ASP A 330 -1.49 16.46 16.60
CA ASP A 330 -2.12 16.06 17.85
C ASP A 330 -3.58 16.56 18.00
N GLY A 331 -4.14 17.15 16.95
CA GLY A 331 -5.45 17.81 16.97
C GLY A 331 -5.39 19.32 17.17
N LYS A 332 -4.22 19.89 17.50
CA LYS A 332 -3.99 21.32 17.71
C LYS A 332 -2.73 21.81 16.99
N THR A 333 -1.63 21.10 17.16
CA THR A 333 -0.31 21.47 16.66
C THR A 333 0.24 20.42 15.70
N ILE A 334 1.06 20.88 14.76
CA ILE A 334 1.79 20.01 13.85
C ILE A 334 3.26 20.06 14.21
N THR A 335 3.85 18.89 14.46
CA THR A 335 5.27 18.71 14.74
C THR A 335 5.93 18.00 13.56
N ASN A 336 7.08 18.53 13.08
CA ASN A 336 7.95 17.85 12.16
C ASN A 336 9.13 17.25 12.93
N PHE A 337 9.36 15.94 12.83
CA PHE A 337 10.40 15.23 13.55
C PHE A 337 11.75 15.15 12.79
N MET A 338 11.92 15.96 11.77
CA MET A 338 13.16 15.92 11.01
C MET A 338 14.30 16.70 11.66
N SER A 339 15.52 16.15 11.54
CA SER A 339 16.74 16.91 11.88
C SER A 339 16.92 18.04 10.87
N LYS A 340 17.25 19.23 11.34
CA LYS A 340 17.63 20.38 10.49
C LYS A 340 19.02 20.23 9.86
N GLU A 341 19.80 19.23 10.28
CA GLU A 341 21.11 18.93 9.71
C GLU A 341 20.96 18.24 8.36
N GLY A 342 21.27 18.96 7.28
CA GLY A 342 21.20 18.49 5.89
C GLY A 342 20.41 19.39 4.96
N GLN A 343 19.89 20.51 5.43
CA GLN A 343 19.26 21.56 4.59
C GLN A 343 20.27 22.59 4.02
N LYS A 344 21.54 22.15 3.80
CA LYS A 344 22.53 23.01 3.11
C LYS A 344 22.69 22.58 1.65
#